data_325e5a8be04e049dd22711068598f0f6
#
_entry.id   325e5a8be04e049dd22711068598f0f6
#
_cell.length_a   1.000
_cell.length_b   1.000
_cell.length_c   1.000
_cell.angle_alpha   90.00
_cell.angle_beta   90.00
_cell.angle_gamma   90.00
#
_symmetry.space_group_name_H-M   'P 1'
#
loop_
_entity.id
_entity.type
_entity.pdbx_description
1 polymer ?
#
loop_
_entity_poly.entity_id
_entity_poly.type
_entity_poly.pdbx_seq_one_letter_code
_entity_poly.pdbx_strand_id
1 'polypeptide(L)'
;MVLALLGALLVGTVSAQIYIPPVFGKDSLDTRPDELSRLYIPPKRIMWVSHDSLVQNKEVLLLSGNGQPELGKRNMCSMYTCGRDTASILLDYGRELHGGLKLVLGAARPWGTQLVRVRFGESVSEACSEHDGGRRRKGYSTNDHAMRDITMKVPSDGQIEIGNTGFRFVRIDLLGSDAVIRLKEAPAVMRYRNIPYLGSFRCSDPRLNDIWMTGAYTVHLNMQEYLWDGIKRDRVVWLGDMHPEVSTIMAVFGYNEVVDKSIDLACEQFPLPQWLNGMSAYSMWYLIIQYEWYMHNGNLDYLRKHRDYITGLIDCIDSCVDEEGNESLAKSRFLDWPSTPNEAGVEAGYRALLCWALDDGAKLCDLLGEKGHAAKCNAIAGRLKKQIKQPNRLKQAAALMAVAGLMESERACDEIISVGGAKDFSTFYGYYMLQALAKAGEYQQALDIIRQYWGGMLDLGATTFWEDFNLDWSRNAARLDDFVPEGKDDIHGDFGDYCYPGFRHSFCHGWASGPTPWMTRHVLGIEVLDAGCKTIRVNPHLGDLEWAEGTYPTPLGVIYVKHVKKDGGNVVSTVKAPDGIKVVSK
;
A
#
# COMPACT_ATOMS: atom_id res chain seq x y z
N MET A 1 -40.84 -36.10 -11.63
CA MET A 1 -41.20 -34.81 -11.05
C MET A 1 -40.18 -34.53 -9.94
N VAL A 2 -39.06 -33.89 -10.29
CA VAL A 2 -37.98 -33.53 -9.35
C VAL A 2 -37.94 -32.02 -9.32
N LEU A 3 -38.33 -31.44 -8.18
CA LEU A 3 -38.21 -30.02 -7.93
C LEU A 3 -36.71 -29.67 -7.72
N ALA A 4 -36.16 -28.86 -8.61
CA ALA A 4 -34.90 -28.20 -8.41
C ALA A 4 -35.15 -26.93 -7.56
N LEU A 5 -34.71 -26.92 -6.32
CA LEU A 5 -34.59 -25.71 -5.49
C LEU A 5 -33.36 -24.94 -5.96
N LEU A 6 -33.56 -23.86 -6.68
CA LEU A 6 -32.55 -22.80 -6.84
C LEU A 6 -32.51 -21.98 -5.53
N GLY A 7 -31.51 -22.25 -4.71
CA GLY A 7 -31.16 -21.38 -3.60
C GLY A 7 -30.37 -20.19 -4.14
N ALA A 8 -30.97 -19.02 -4.19
CA ALA A 8 -30.26 -17.76 -4.35
C ALA A 8 -29.42 -17.53 -3.09
N LEU A 9 -28.10 -17.67 -3.20
CA LEU A 9 -27.16 -17.20 -2.20
C LEU A 9 -27.18 -15.66 -2.24
N LEU A 10 -28.01 -15.07 -1.41
CA LEU A 10 -27.83 -13.71 -0.94
C LEU A 10 -26.51 -13.68 -0.14
N VAL A 11 -25.43 -13.22 -0.76
CA VAL A 11 -24.23 -12.81 -0.04
C VAL A 11 -24.57 -11.51 0.68
N GLY A 12 -25.34 -11.62 1.75
CA GLY A 12 -25.44 -10.56 2.74
C GLY A 12 -24.07 -10.46 3.43
N THR A 13 -23.50 -9.28 3.45
CA THR A 13 -22.43 -8.94 4.37
C THR A 13 -22.95 -9.23 5.77
N VAL A 14 -22.53 -10.36 6.36
CA VAL A 14 -22.76 -10.64 7.78
C VAL A 14 -21.82 -9.69 8.52
N SER A 15 -22.29 -8.49 8.77
CA SER A 15 -21.74 -7.66 9.84
C SER A 15 -21.87 -8.52 11.11
N ALA A 16 -20.76 -8.95 11.67
CA ALA A 16 -20.76 -9.70 12.91
C ALA A 16 -21.46 -8.84 13.96
N GLN A 17 -22.62 -9.29 14.42
CA GLN A 17 -23.39 -8.54 15.41
C GLN A 17 -22.57 -8.45 16.69
N ILE A 18 -22.20 -7.23 17.08
CA ILE A 18 -21.44 -6.99 18.30
C ILE A 18 -22.40 -6.95 19.48
N TYR A 19 -22.17 -7.81 20.44
CA TYR A 19 -22.93 -7.86 21.69
C TYR A 19 -22.15 -7.16 22.79
N ILE A 20 -22.66 -6.03 23.28
CA ILE A 20 -22.14 -5.38 24.48
C ILE A 20 -22.75 -6.08 25.69
N PRO A 21 -21.93 -6.53 26.67
CA PRO A 21 -22.45 -7.18 27.88
C PRO A 21 -23.44 -6.26 28.60
N PRO A 22 -24.64 -6.79 29.04
CA PRO A 22 -25.69 -5.96 29.65
C PRO A 22 -25.27 -5.19 30.88
N VAL A 23 -24.22 -5.63 31.55
CA VAL A 23 -23.64 -4.97 32.75
C VAL A 23 -23.21 -3.53 32.48
N PHE A 24 -22.90 -3.19 31.21
CA PHE A 24 -22.51 -1.83 30.83
C PHE A 24 -23.72 -0.92 30.50
N GLY A 25 -24.96 -1.47 30.39
CA GLY A 25 -26.13 -0.72 29.97
C GLY A 25 -26.09 -0.37 28.47
N LYS A 26 -27.25 -0.07 27.87
CA LYS A 26 -27.34 0.22 26.42
C LYS A 26 -26.83 1.62 26.05
N ASP A 27 -26.85 2.57 27.00
CA ASP A 27 -26.66 3.99 26.74
C ASP A 27 -25.37 4.56 27.37
N SER A 28 -24.53 3.73 28.00
CA SER A 28 -23.41 4.21 28.83
C SER A 28 -22.02 3.99 28.27
N LEU A 29 -21.88 3.29 27.15
CA LEU A 29 -20.57 3.05 26.52
C LEU A 29 -20.50 3.78 25.20
N ASP A 30 -19.72 4.84 25.19
CA ASP A 30 -19.17 5.42 23.99
C ASP A 30 -18.02 4.50 23.52
N THR A 31 -18.38 3.46 22.75
CA THR A 31 -17.44 2.46 22.26
C THR A 31 -17.67 2.21 20.78
N ARG A 32 -16.59 1.91 20.07
CA ARG A 32 -16.63 1.43 18.70
C ARG A 32 -16.14 -0.01 18.63
N PRO A 33 -16.70 -0.83 17.71
CA PRO A 33 -16.19 -2.17 17.44
C PRO A 33 -14.77 -2.12 16.84
N ASP A 34 -13.99 -3.16 17.08
CA ASP A 34 -12.78 -3.41 16.32
C ASP A 34 -13.17 -3.95 14.93
N GLU A 35 -12.82 -3.25 13.88
CA GLU A 35 -13.09 -3.62 12.49
C GLU A 35 -12.06 -4.61 11.95
N LEU A 36 -10.99 -4.84 12.72
CA LEU A 36 -9.86 -5.66 12.33
C LEU A 36 -9.95 -7.06 12.95
N SER A 37 -9.53 -8.03 12.17
CA SER A 37 -9.33 -9.40 12.63
C SER A 37 -7.89 -9.63 13.07
N ARG A 38 -7.66 -10.69 13.85
CA ARG A 38 -6.33 -11.12 14.31
C ARG A 38 -6.03 -12.53 13.81
N LEU A 39 -4.83 -12.71 13.28
CA LEU A 39 -4.25 -14.02 12.99
C LEU A 39 -2.98 -14.21 13.80
N TYR A 40 -2.81 -15.40 14.35
CA TYR A 40 -1.61 -15.81 15.07
C TYR A 40 -0.76 -16.66 14.13
N ILE A 41 0.38 -16.09 13.68
CA ILE A 41 1.21 -16.67 12.63
C ILE A 41 2.53 -17.13 13.25
N PRO A 42 2.84 -18.44 13.26
CA PRO A 42 4.12 -18.91 13.78
C PRO A 42 5.27 -18.43 12.85
N PRO A 43 6.48 -18.27 13.39
CA PRO A 43 7.65 -18.00 12.57
C PRO A 43 7.83 -19.08 11.49
N LYS A 44 8.33 -18.69 10.32
CA LYS A 44 8.66 -19.62 9.23
C LYS A 44 10.05 -20.23 9.37
N ARG A 45 10.98 -19.46 9.95
CA ARG A 45 12.34 -19.91 10.20
C ARG A 45 12.99 -19.16 11.37
N ILE A 46 13.99 -19.78 11.95
CA ILE A 46 14.90 -19.16 12.90
C ILE A 46 16.13 -18.70 12.12
N MET A 47 16.35 -17.39 12.09
CA MET A 47 17.46 -16.80 11.34
C MET A 47 18.78 -16.96 12.06
N TRP A 48 18.73 -16.80 13.39
CA TRP A 48 19.94 -16.77 14.21
C TRP A 48 19.60 -16.93 15.68
N VAL A 49 20.56 -17.46 16.44
CA VAL A 49 20.61 -17.42 17.89
C VAL A 49 21.99 -16.99 18.36
N SER A 50 22.08 -16.36 19.53
CA SER A 50 23.37 -15.93 20.09
C SER A 50 24.30 -17.11 20.36
N HIS A 51 23.79 -18.14 21.04
CA HIS A 51 24.48 -19.38 21.37
C HIS A 51 23.49 -20.53 21.44
N ASP A 52 23.75 -21.65 20.79
CA ASP A 52 22.88 -22.83 20.84
C ASP A 52 22.72 -23.41 22.25
N SER A 53 23.75 -23.29 23.10
CA SER A 53 23.68 -23.71 24.49
C SER A 53 22.74 -22.86 25.35
N LEU A 54 22.52 -21.60 24.99
CA LEU A 54 21.69 -20.66 25.72
C LEU A 54 20.24 -20.60 25.18
N VAL A 55 20.00 -21.13 23.95
CA VAL A 55 18.67 -21.15 23.33
C VAL A 55 18.37 -22.59 22.89
N GLN A 56 17.77 -23.35 23.82
CA GLN A 56 17.53 -24.79 23.66
C GLN A 56 16.13 -25.06 23.13
N ASN A 57 15.97 -26.12 22.30
CA ASN A 57 14.69 -26.56 21.75
C ASN A 57 13.93 -25.46 21.00
N LYS A 58 14.66 -24.61 20.27
CA LYS A 58 14.13 -23.43 19.59
C LYS A 58 13.14 -23.77 18.46
N GLU A 59 13.26 -24.93 17.85
CA GLU A 59 12.44 -25.41 16.73
C GLU A 59 10.95 -25.51 17.08
N VAL A 60 10.61 -25.64 18.37
CA VAL A 60 9.22 -25.68 18.83
C VAL A 60 8.48 -24.38 18.49
N LEU A 61 9.18 -23.26 18.40
CA LEU A 61 8.59 -21.96 18.06
C LEU A 61 8.08 -21.87 16.62
N LEU A 62 8.54 -22.78 15.74
CA LEU A 62 8.06 -22.85 14.35
C LEU A 62 6.72 -23.56 14.23
N LEU A 63 6.21 -24.14 15.30
CA LEU A 63 4.97 -24.88 15.30
C LEU A 63 3.80 -23.98 15.72
N SER A 64 2.63 -24.23 15.13
CA SER A 64 1.39 -23.62 15.61
C SER A 64 0.99 -24.27 16.95
N GLY A 65 0.61 -23.46 17.90
CA GLY A 65 0.11 -23.90 19.19
C GLY A 65 -1.36 -23.49 19.44
N ASN A 66 -1.81 -23.63 20.68
CA ASN A 66 -3.17 -23.28 21.09
C ASN A 66 -3.25 -21.94 21.85
N GLY A 67 -2.13 -21.23 21.96
CA GLY A 67 -2.05 -19.93 22.65
C GLY A 67 -2.19 -19.99 24.18
N GLN A 68 -2.27 -21.20 24.79
CA GLN A 68 -2.48 -21.37 26.22
C GLN A 68 -1.16 -21.66 26.94
N PRO A 69 -0.80 -20.89 27.98
CA PRO A 69 0.34 -21.19 28.86
C PRO A 69 0.25 -22.56 29.49
N GLU A 70 1.40 -23.14 29.81
CA GLU A 70 1.50 -24.45 30.46
C GLU A 70 2.45 -24.42 31.65
N LEU A 71 2.07 -25.13 32.74
CA LEU A 71 2.92 -25.30 33.90
C LEU A 71 3.98 -26.39 33.70
N GLY A 72 3.79 -27.28 32.74
CA GLY A 72 4.74 -28.34 32.36
C GLY A 72 6.02 -27.79 31.78
N LYS A 73 7.06 -28.66 31.70
CA LYS A 73 8.38 -28.28 31.18
C LYS A 73 8.67 -28.88 29.80
N ARG A 74 7.74 -29.62 29.20
CA ARG A 74 7.94 -30.34 27.95
C ARG A 74 7.70 -29.44 26.75
N ASN A 75 8.48 -29.62 25.71
CA ASN A 75 8.30 -28.99 24.42
C ASN A 75 8.27 -27.45 24.45
N MET A 76 9.21 -26.82 25.15
CA MET A 76 9.34 -25.37 25.19
C MET A 76 10.76 -24.95 24.80
N CYS A 77 10.86 -23.84 24.08
CA CYS A 77 12.14 -23.17 23.89
C CYS A 77 12.58 -22.57 25.23
N SER A 78 13.76 -22.93 25.67
CA SER A 78 14.34 -22.39 26.91
C SER A 78 15.48 -21.45 26.57
N MET A 79 15.40 -20.21 27.03
CA MET A 79 16.43 -19.20 26.88
C MET A 79 17.06 -18.92 28.25
N TYR A 80 18.38 -18.88 28.31
CA TYR A 80 19.16 -18.70 29.54
C TYR A 80 20.18 -17.58 29.35
N THR A 81 20.42 -16.81 30.39
CA THR A 81 21.61 -15.96 30.48
C THR A 81 22.65 -16.62 31.40
N CYS A 82 23.94 -16.44 31.10
CA CYS A 82 25.04 -16.96 31.91
C CYS A 82 26.15 -15.91 32.01
N GLY A 83 26.32 -15.33 33.18
CA GLY A 83 27.29 -14.26 33.40
C GLY A 83 26.95 -13.02 32.55
N ARG A 84 27.79 -12.73 31.56
CA ARG A 84 27.57 -11.62 30.61
C ARG A 84 26.93 -12.06 29.29
N ASP A 85 26.78 -13.36 29.06
CA ASP A 85 26.24 -13.90 27.81
C ASP A 85 24.71 -13.87 27.87
N THR A 86 24.13 -13.19 26.91
CA THR A 86 22.68 -13.05 26.74
C THR A 86 22.14 -14.05 25.74
N ALA A 87 20.99 -14.66 26.03
CA ALA A 87 20.27 -15.47 25.07
C ALA A 87 19.47 -14.57 24.13
N SER A 88 19.68 -14.73 22.84
CA SER A 88 18.96 -13.98 21.80
C SER A 88 18.52 -14.91 20.69
N ILE A 89 17.35 -14.64 20.11
CA ILE A 89 16.83 -15.35 18.95
C ILE A 89 16.24 -14.36 17.94
N LEU A 90 16.50 -14.58 16.65
CA LEU A 90 15.93 -13.83 15.54
C LEU A 90 14.98 -14.74 14.74
N LEU A 91 13.73 -14.34 14.65
CA LEU A 91 12.63 -15.04 13.98
C LEU A 91 12.22 -14.32 12.71
N ASP A 92 11.99 -15.07 11.61
CA ASP A 92 11.41 -14.58 10.36
C ASP A 92 9.99 -15.15 10.19
N TYR A 93 9.00 -14.29 10.01
CA TYR A 93 7.60 -14.67 9.79
C TYR A 93 7.27 -14.90 8.30
N GLY A 94 8.24 -14.74 7.43
CA GLY A 94 8.18 -15.10 6.01
C GLY A 94 7.62 -14.00 5.11
N ARG A 95 6.93 -13.02 5.67
CA ARG A 95 6.45 -11.83 4.95
C ARG A 95 6.17 -10.67 5.89
N GLU A 96 6.05 -9.49 5.30
CA GLU A 96 5.68 -8.29 6.02
C GLU A 96 4.28 -8.44 6.65
N LEU A 97 4.13 -7.94 7.88
CA LEU A 97 2.91 -8.00 8.68
C LEU A 97 2.70 -6.66 9.39
N HIS A 98 1.44 -6.32 9.66
CA HIS A 98 1.11 -5.26 10.62
C HIS A 98 0.59 -5.87 11.92
N GLY A 99 1.13 -5.43 13.06
CA GLY A 99 0.71 -5.87 14.39
C GLY A 99 1.86 -6.05 15.36
N GLY A 100 1.92 -7.17 16.06
CA GLY A 100 2.90 -7.40 17.12
C GLY A 100 3.30 -8.85 17.30
N LEU A 101 3.87 -9.15 18.46
CA LEU A 101 4.33 -10.47 18.88
C LEU A 101 3.50 -10.91 20.08
N LYS A 102 3.06 -12.16 20.10
CA LYS A 102 2.52 -12.81 21.29
C LYS A 102 3.55 -13.79 21.87
N LEU A 103 3.93 -13.60 23.13
CA LEU A 103 4.71 -14.56 23.86
C LEU A 103 3.78 -15.43 24.71
N VAL A 104 3.83 -16.74 24.50
CA VAL A 104 3.17 -17.74 25.37
C VAL A 104 4.25 -18.41 26.20
N LEU A 105 4.23 -18.14 27.50
CA LEU A 105 5.27 -18.48 28.47
C LEU A 105 4.86 -19.70 29.30
N GLY A 106 5.80 -20.57 29.53
CA GLY A 106 5.67 -21.65 30.50
C GLY A 106 6.45 -21.36 31.77
N ALA A 107 6.08 -22.05 32.83
CA ALA A 107 6.69 -21.84 34.14
C ALA A 107 8.21 -21.98 34.13
N ALA A 108 8.92 -20.93 34.50
CA ALA A 108 10.37 -20.90 34.68
C ALA A 108 10.73 -20.72 36.18
N ARG A 109 11.90 -21.20 36.56
CA ARG A 109 12.43 -20.96 37.91
C ARG A 109 13.80 -20.31 37.81
N PRO A 110 14.15 -19.35 38.67
CA PRO A 110 13.35 -18.84 39.80
C PRO A 110 12.07 -18.14 39.35
N TRP A 111 11.04 -18.18 40.18
CA TRP A 111 9.79 -17.45 39.96
C TRP A 111 10.05 -15.95 39.99
N GLY A 112 9.39 -15.23 39.13
CA GLY A 112 9.47 -13.79 39.06
C GLY A 112 9.44 -13.28 37.60
N THR A 113 9.38 -11.99 37.46
CA THR A 113 9.41 -11.35 36.12
C THR A 113 10.82 -11.38 35.56
N GLN A 114 10.92 -11.60 34.25
CA GLN A 114 12.17 -11.55 33.50
C GLN A 114 12.19 -10.30 32.61
N LEU A 115 13.36 -9.74 32.40
CA LEU A 115 13.53 -8.59 31.50
C LEU A 115 13.83 -9.09 30.08
N VAL A 116 13.03 -8.68 29.14
CA VAL A 116 13.24 -8.98 27.71
C VAL A 116 13.26 -7.71 26.89
N ARG A 117 14.02 -7.73 25.80
CA ARG A 117 13.98 -6.71 24.74
C ARG A 117 13.45 -7.37 23.48
N VAL A 118 12.42 -6.79 22.89
CA VAL A 118 11.81 -7.24 21.65
C VAL A 118 12.03 -6.16 20.59
N ARG A 119 12.63 -6.52 19.48
CA ARG A 119 12.88 -5.64 18.36
C ARG A 119 12.20 -6.17 17.11
N PHE A 120 11.42 -5.30 16.49
CA PHE A 120 10.75 -5.55 15.23
C PHE A 120 11.55 -4.94 14.08
N GLY A 121 11.56 -5.55 12.92
CA GLY A 121 12.19 -5.02 11.72
C GLY A 121 11.53 -5.49 10.44
N GLU A 122 11.47 -4.63 9.44
CA GLU A 122 11.09 -4.98 8.07
C GLU A 122 12.26 -5.70 7.36
N SER A 123 13.47 -5.60 7.91
CA SER A 123 14.68 -6.33 7.49
C SER A 123 15.39 -6.98 8.66
N VAL A 124 16.27 -7.94 8.35
CA VAL A 124 17.17 -8.56 9.33
C VAL A 124 18.05 -7.51 10.00
N SER A 125 18.59 -6.59 9.22
CA SER A 125 19.44 -5.51 9.71
C SER A 125 18.72 -4.59 10.67
N GLU A 126 17.48 -4.20 10.37
CA GLU A 126 16.67 -3.37 11.25
C GLU A 126 16.37 -4.08 12.58
N ALA A 127 15.92 -5.34 12.54
CA ALA A 127 15.66 -6.12 13.75
C ALA A 127 16.90 -6.31 14.63
N CYS A 128 18.10 -6.28 14.02
CA CYS A 128 19.37 -6.41 14.72
C CYS A 128 20.02 -5.07 15.08
N SER A 129 19.53 -3.96 14.59
CA SER A 129 20.11 -2.63 14.84
C SER A 129 19.85 -2.15 16.27
N GLU A 130 20.76 -1.29 16.77
CA GLU A 130 20.50 -0.51 17.98
C GLU A 130 19.58 0.67 17.67
N HIS A 131 18.84 1.14 18.67
CA HIS A 131 17.81 2.18 18.56
C HIS A 131 18.25 3.42 17.74
N ASP A 132 19.45 3.93 17.98
CA ASP A 132 20.00 5.08 17.26
C ASP A 132 21.03 4.68 16.18
N GLY A 133 21.33 3.37 16.06
CA GLY A 133 22.26 2.79 15.09
C GLY A 133 23.64 3.42 15.08
N GLY A 134 23.98 4.26 16.05
CA GLY A 134 25.19 5.09 16.04
C GLY A 134 25.23 6.12 14.89
N ARG A 135 24.18 6.19 14.08
CA ARG A 135 24.05 7.05 12.90
C ARG A 135 22.98 8.11 13.13
N ARG A 136 23.19 8.99 14.09
CA ARG A 136 22.33 10.18 14.28
C ARG A 136 22.50 11.12 13.09
N ARG A 137 21.64 11.00 12.10
CA ARG A 137 21.43 12.07 11.14
C ARG A 137 20.47 13.11 11.76
N LYS A 138 20.90 14.36 11.87
CA LYS A 138 20.05 15.46 12.35
C LYS A 138 18.74 15.50 11.54
N GLY A 139 17.61 15.61 12.23
CA GLY A 139 16.33 15.92 11.62
C GLY A 139 15.40 14.73 11.36
N TYR A 140 15.78 13.48 11.76
CA TYR A 140 14.88 12.33 11.59
C TYR A 140 14.05 12.08 12.84
N SER A 141 12.76 11.85 12.62
CA SER A 141 11.86 11.37 13.65
C SER A 141 12.28 9.98 14.11
N THR A 142 12.23 9.76 15.41
CA THR A 142 12.49 8.46 16.03
C THR A 142 11.22 7.84 16.61
N ASN A 143 10.04 8.32 16.22
CA ASN A 143 8.75 7.82 16.73
C ASN A 143 8.57 6.33 16.49
N ASP A 144 8.94 5.86 15.32
CA ASP A 144 8.92 4.46 14.92
C ASP A 144 9.79 3.57 15.82
N HIS A 145 10.88 4.09 16.39
CA HIS A 145 11.71 3.33 17.32
C HIS A 145 10.97 2.97 18.61
N ALA A 146 10.12 3.84 19.11
CA ALA A 146 9.30 3.56 20.29
C ALA A 146 8.34 2.39 20.07
N MET A 147 7.94 2.13 18.84
CA MET A 147 7.06 1.02 18.48
C MET A 147 7.80 -0.26 18.13
N ARG A 148 9.05 -0.17 17.67
CA ARG A 148 9.82 -1.31 17.19
C ARG A 148 10.88 -1.85 18.17
N ASP A 149 11.27 -1.12 19.20
CA ASP A 149 12.32 -1.51 20.17
C ASP A 149 11.83 -1.33 21.59
N ILE A 150 11.37 -2.42 22.20
CA ILE A 150 10.65 -2.41 23.47
C ILE A 150 11.40 -3.29 24.48
N THR A 151 11.84 -2.68 25.57
CA THR A 151 12.38 -3.40 26.73
C THR A 151 11.35 -3.41 27.85
N MET A 152 10.97 -4.60 28.31
CA MET A 152 9.92 -4.76 29.34
C MET A 152 10.11 -5.99 30.19
N LYS A 153 9.44 -5.99 31.34
CA LYS A 153 9.34 -7.18 32.20
C LYS A 153 8.19 -8.07 31.71
N VAL A 154 8.48 -9.36 31.50
CA VAL A 154 7.48 -10.38 31.19
C VAL A 154 7.27 -11.30 32.39
N PRO A 155 6.08 -11.88 32.57
CA PRO A 155 5.83 -12.83 33.66
C PRO A 155 6.65 -14.11 33.50
N SER A 156 6.81 -14.86 34.58
CA SER A 156 7.47 -16.18 34.55
C SER A 156 6.64 -17.25 33.84
N ASP A 157 5.35 -17.04 33.76
CA ASP A 157 4.35 -17.86 33.07
C ASP A 157 3.18 -16.98 32.65
N GLY A 158 2.38 -17.43 31.69
CA GLY A 158 1.26 -16.66 31.16
C GLY A 158 1.45 -16.30 29.69
N GLN A 159 0.81 -15.24 29.28
CA GLN A 159 0.91 -14.73 27.89
C GLN A 159 0.89 -13.21 27.87
N ILE A 160 1.54 -12.63 26.86
CA ILE A 160 1.58 -11.19 26.66
C ILE A 160 1.68 -10.88 25.16
N GLU A 161 0.97 -9.84 24.72
CA GLU A 161 1.12 -9.27 23.38
C GLU A 161 1.96 -7.99 23.46
N ILE A 162 2.89 -7.82 22.52
CA ILE A 162 3.90 -6.76 22.51
C ILE A 162 3.98 -6.17 21.11
N GLY A 163 4.01 -4.84 21.00
CA GLY A 163 4.19 -4.12 19.76
C GLY A 163 2.88 -3.87 19.00
N ASN A 164 2.98 -2.97 18.04
CA ASN A 164 1.95 -2.63 17.06
C ASN A 164 2.63 -1.81 15.95
N THR A 165 3.27 -2.50 14.99
CA THR A 165 4.06 -1.86 13.92
C THR A 165 4.09 -2.74 12.66
N GLY A 166 4.67 -2.23 11.56
CA GLY A 166 5.04 -3.03 10.39
C GLY A 166 6.33 -3.81 10.68
N PHE A 167 6.36 -5.11 10.33
CA PHE A 167 7.54 -5.94 10.50
C PHE A 167 7.43 -7.27 9.75
N ARG A 168 8.60 -7.86 9.48
CA ARG A 168 8.73 -9.27 9.08
C ARG A 168 9.57 -10.06 10.06
N PHE A 169 10.51 -9.40 10.73
CA PHE A 169 11.48 -10.03 11.63
C PHE A 169 11.27 -9.56 13.06
N VAL A 170 11.47 -10.49 14.01
CA VAL A 170 11.45 -10.16 15.43
C VAL A 170 12.68 -10.75 16.10
N ARG A 171 13.44 -9.91 16.79
CA ARG A 171 14.52 -10.33 17.67
C ARG A 171 14.06 -10.24 19.12
N ILE A 172 14.30 -11.32 19.87
CA ILE A 172 14.01 -11.42 21.31
C ILE A 172 15.33 -11.61 22.03
N ASP A 173 15.66 -10.69 22.93
CA ASP A 173 16.84 -10.77 23.79
C ASP A 173 16.39 -10.95 25.23
N LEU A 174 16.87 -11.96 25.93
CA LEU A 174 16.71 -12.14 27.37
C LEU A 174 17.81 -11.37 28.09
N LEU A 175 17.42 -10.40 28.92
CA LEU A 175 18.32 -9.51 29.63
C LEU A 175 18.48 -9.91 31.09
N GLY A 176 19.58 -9.45 31.71
CA GLY A 176 19.88 -9.73 33.12
C GLY A 176 20.87 -10.88 33.29
N SER A 177 21.36 -11.08 34.52
CA SER A 177 22.21 -12.20 34.89
C SER A 177 21.37 -13.35 35.45
N ASP A 178 21.74 -14.59 35.06
CA ASP A 178 21.10 -15.84 35.55
C ASP A 178 19.56 -15.86 35.34
N ALA A 179 19.10 -15.21 34.25
CA ALA A 179 17.71 -15.17 33.87
C ALA A 179 17.32 -16.42 33.06
N VAL A 180 16.06 -16.81 33.15
CA VAL A 180 15.50 -17.94 32.39
C VAL A 180 14.09 -17.61 31.94
N ILE A 181 13.79 -17.77 30.65
CA ILE A 181 12.42 -17.82 30.15
C ILE A 181 12.17 -19.13 29.41
N ARG A 182 10.92 -19.55 29.40
CA ARG A 182 10.45 -20.70 28.61
C ARG A 182 9.34 -20.22 27.68
N LEU A 183 9.58 -20.29 26.39
CA LEU A 183 8.64 -19.90 25.36
C LEU A 183 7.99 -21.17 24.79
N LYS A 184 6.69 -21.31 24.98
CA LYS A 184 5.90 -22.33 24.32
C LYS A 184 5.62 -21.95 22.87
N GLU A 185 5.28 -20.68 22.64
CA GLU A 185 4.96 -20.11 21.33
C GLU A 185 5.42 -18.65 21.27
N ALA A 186 5.75 -18.21 20.06
CA ALA A 186 6.05 -16.82 19.76
C ALA A 186 5.42 -16.41 18.39
N PRO A 187 4.08 -16.55 18.22
CA PRO A 187 3.45 -16.14 16.97
C PRO A 187 3.42 -14.63 16.81
N ALA A 188 3.54 -14.15 15.56
CA ALA A 188 3.14 -12.81 15.20
C ALA A 188 1.61 -12.67 15.37
N VAL A 189 1.18 -11.51 15.83
CA VAL A 189 -0.23 -11.11 15.90
C VAL A 189 -0.47 -10.18 14.71
N MET A 190 -0.93 -10.73 13.58
CA MET A 190 -1.29 -9.93 12.43
C MET A 190 -2.67 -9.30 12.63
N ARG A 191 -2.75 -7.98 12.53
CA ARG A 191 -3.99 -7.22 12.47
C ARG A 191 -4.28 -6.84 11.03
N TYR A 192 -5.46 -7.16 10.53
CA TYR A 192 -5.83 -6.95 9.15
C TYR A 192 -7.35 -6.86 8.98
N ARG A 193 -7.79 -6.24 7.92
CA ARG A 193 -9.20 -6.24 7.52
C ARG A 193 -9.53 -7.59 6.87
N ASN A 194 -10.46 -8.34 7.46
CA ASN A 194 -10.83 -9.69 6.98
C ASN A 194 -11.78 -9.60 5.78
N ILE A 195 -11.22 -9.37 4.62
CA ILE A 195 -11.94 -9.20 3.34
C ILE A 195 -11.38 -10.14 2.27
N PRO A 196 -12.25 -10.65 1.35
CA PRO A 196 -11.80 -11.52 0.28
C PRO A 196 -11.10 -10.74 -0.84
N TYR A 197 -10.15 -11.38 -1.52
CA TYR A 197 -9.62 -10.93 -2.80
C TYR A 197 -10.60 -11.37 -3.89
N LEU A 198 -11.42 -10.44 -4.39
CA LEU A 198 -12.41 -10.68 -5.43
C LEU A 198 -11.79 -10.54 -6.82
N GLY A 199 -10.86 -9.60 -6.97
CA GLY A 199 -10.03 -9.45 -8.14
C GLY A 199 -8.86 -10.42 -8.14
N SER A 200 -8.43 -10.81 -9.33
CA SER A 200 -7.28 -11.70 -9.52
C SER A 200 -6.58 -11.40 -10.85
N PHE A 201 -5.31 -11.77 -10.91
CA PHE A 201 -4.50 -11.66 -12.12
C PHE A 201 -3.57 -12.87 -12.22
N ARG A 202 -3.55 -13.50 -13.38
CA ARG A 202 -2.59 -14.53 -13.75
C ARG A 202 -2.23 -14.40 -15.23
N CYS A 203 -0.98 -14.61 -15.53
CA CYS A 203 -0.49 -14.62 -16.90
C CYS A 203 0.63 -15.66 -17.07
N SER A 204 1.12 -15.81 -18.29
CA SER A 204 2.21 -16.73 -18.63
C SER A 204 3.55 -16.40 -17.97
N ASP A 205 3.69 -15.23 -17.37
CA ASP A 205 4.89 -14.80 -16.65
C ASP A 205 4.67 -14.83 -15.12
N PRO A 206 5.31 -15.79 -14.41
CA PRO A 206 5.18 -15.88 -12.95
C PRO A 206 5.63 -14.62 -12.20
N ARG A 207 6.66 -13.89 -12.73
CA ARG A 207 7.16 -12.67 -12.10
C ARG A 207 6.10 -11.56 -12.05
N LEU A 208 5.33 -11.38 -13.11
CA LEU A 208 4.23 -10.41 -13.13
C LEU A 208 3.09 -10.84 -12.20
N ASN A 209 2.83 -12.15 -12.05
CA ASN A 209 1.87 -12.66 -11.09
C ASN A 209 2.27 -12.31 -9.65
N ASP A 210 3.55 -12.48 -9.32
CA ASP A 210 4.09 -12.16 -8.00
C ASP A 210 4.05 -10.64 -7.75
N ILE A 211 4.38 -9.81 -8.75
CA ILE A 211 4.31 -8.35 -8.66
C ILE A 211 2.87 -7.88 -8.40
N TRP A 212 1.89 -8.43 -9.15
CA TRP A 212 0.48 -8.08 -8.96
C TRP A 212 0.01 -8.40 -7.54
N MET A 213 0.32 -9.60 -7.06
CA MET A 213 -0.07 -10.07 -5.73
C MET A 213 0.63 -9.26 -4.61
N THR A 214 1.89 -8.89 -4.82
CA THR A 214 2.66 -8.09 -3.86
C THR A 214 2.03 -6.71 -3.68
N GLY A 215 1.63 -6.03 -4.77
CA GLY A 215 0.95 -4.73 -4.67
C GLY A 215 -0.44 -4.85 -4.01
N ALA A 216 -1.20 -5.90 -4.36
CA ALA A 216 -2.48 -6.19 -3.70
C ALA A 216 -2.32 -6.42 -2.19
N TYR A 217 -1.31 -7.17 -1.78
CA TYR A 217 -1.01 -7.43 -0.37
C TYR A 217 -0.50 -6.18 0.37
N THR A 218 0.32 -5.36 -0.29
CA THR A 218 0.80 -4.09 0.26
C THR A 218 -0.38 -3.20 0.67
N VAL A 219 -1.34 -2.99 -0.23
CA VAL A 219 -2.53 -2.18 0.07
C VAL A 219 -3.42 -2.85 1.11
N HIS A 220 -3.57 -4.17 1.09
CA HIS A 220 -4.35 -4.88 2.11
C HIS A 220 -3.81 -4.63 3.54
N LEU A 221 -2.49 -4.59 3.71
CA LEU A 221 -1.89 -4.26 5.00
C LEU A 221 -2.17 -2.81 5.42
N ASN A 222 -2.29 -1.88 4.47
CA ASN A 222 -2.59 -0.47 4.74
C ASN A 222 -4.08 -0.21 5.00
N MET A 223 -4.98 -1.14 4.63
CA MET A 223 -6.41 -1.07 4.93
C MET A 223 -6.67 -1.42 6.41
N GLN A 224 -6.35 -0.51 7.29
CA GLN A 224 -6.54 -0.63 8.74
C GLN A 224 -7.87 0.01 9.17
N GLU A 225 -7.94 0.70 10.31
CA GLU A 225 -9.13 1.47 10.72
C GLU A 225 -9.49 2.54 9.66
N TYR A 226 -8.45 3.08 9.05
CA TYR A 226 -8.47 3.94 7.87
C TYR A 226 -7.49 3.41 6.83
N LEU A 227 -7.50 3.96 5.65
CA LEU A 227 -6.49 3.69 4.64
C LEU A 227 -5.23 4.50 4.99
N TRP A 228 -4.18 3.81 5.41
CA TRP A 228 -2.91 4.40 5.81
C TRP A 228 -1.91 4.38 4.65
N ASP A 229 -1.04 5.36 4.63
CA ASP A 229 0.12 5.45 3.74
C ASP A 229 1.05 4.23 3.84
N GLY A 230 1.30 3.80 5.07
CA GLY A 230 2.19 2.70 5.42
C GLY A 230 1.92 2.15 6.82
N ILE A 231 2.46 0.97 7.12
CA ILE A 231 2.19 0.27 8.40
C ILE A 231 3.29 0.43 9.44
N LYS A 232 4.49 0.86 9.04
CA LYS A 232 5.63 1.02 9.95
C LYS A 232 5.54 2.33 10.73
N ARG A 233 5.38 3.44 10.04
CA ARG A 233 5.35 4.79 10.60
C ARG A 233 4.29 5.64 9.91
N ASP A 234 4.15 6.88 10.35
CA ASP A 234 3.09 7.82 10.05
C ASP A 234 1.72 7.20 10.35
N ARG A 235 1.25 6.24 9.59
CA ARG A 235 -0.03 5.52 9.78
C ARG A 235 -1.21 6.49 9.84
N VAL A 236 -1.22 7.40 8.91
CA VAL A 236 -2.25 8.42 8.74
C VAL A 236 -2.84 8.35 7.34
N VAL A 237 -3.93 9.07 7.15
CA VAL A 237 -4.53 9.25 5.84
C VAL A 237 -3.78 10.34 5.10
N TRP A 238 -2.86 9.97 4.24
CA TRP A 238 -2.23 10.86 3.27
C TRP A 238 -3.01 10.81 1.96
N LEU A 239 -3.82 11.82 1.69
CA LEU A 239 -4.81 11.74 0.60
C LEU A 239 -4.17 11.61 -0.80
N GLY A 240 -2.99 12.18 -1.02
CA GLY A 240 -2.26 12.03 -2.28
C GLY A 240 -1.82 10.59 -2.53
N ASP A 241 -1.42 9.89 -1.47
CA ASP A 241 -0.99 8.49 -1.51
C ASP A 241 -2.16 7.55 -1.89
N MET A 242 -3.39 7.93 -1.51
CA MET A 242 -4.58 7.11 -1.71
C MET A 242 -4.90 6.81 -3.18
N HIS A 243 -4.44 7.60 -4.16
CA HIS A 243 -4.86 7.37 -5.55
C HIS A 243 -4.43 6.00 -6.10
N PRO A 244 -3.15 5.56 -6.02
CA PRO A 244 -2.76 4.20 -6.40
C PRO A 244 -3.37 3.13 -5.48
N GLU A 245 -3.58 3.45 -4.20
CA GLU A 245 -4.20 2.53 -3.24
C GLU A 245 -5.67 2.27 -3.59
N VAL A 246 -6.47 3.31 -3.83
CA VAL A 246 -7.87 3.20 -4.23
C VAL A 246 -7.99 2.48 -5.57
N SER A 247 -7.11 2.78 -6.53
CA SER A 247 -7.05 2.05 -7.81
C SER A 247 -6.78 0.56 -7.59
N THR A 248 -5.91 0.21 -6.64
CA THR A 248 -5.63 -1.18 -6.25
C THR A 248 -6.84 -1.79 -5.52
N ILE A 249 -7.50 -1.05 -4.63
CA ILE A 249 -8.71 -1.52 -3.93
C ILE A 249 -9.82 -1.84 -4.94
N MET A 250 -10.05 -0.97 -5.91
CA MET A 250 -11.02 -1.20 -6.99
C MET A 250 -10.69 -2.47 -7.78
N ALA A 251 -9.41 -2.71 -8.06
CA ALA A 251 -8.97 -3.86 -8.85
C ALA A 251 -9.03 -5.19 -8.08
N VAL A 252 -8.86 -5.18 -6.75
CA VAL A 252 -8.67 -6.38 -5.93
C VAL A 252 -9.86 -6.67 -5.02
N PHE A 253 -10.38 -5.67 -4.33
CA PHE A 253 -11.38 -5.85 -3.26
C PHE A 253 -12.78 -5.36 -3.67
N GLY A 254 -12.85 -4.45 -4.65
CA GLY A 254 -14.07 -3.73 -5.01
C GLY A 254 -14.40 -2.63 -4.00
N TYR A 255 -15.69 -2.37 -3.78
CA TYR A 255 -16.09 -1.38 -2.79
C TYR A 255 -15.66 -1.80 -1.38
N ASN A 256 -15.05 -0.86 -0.66
CA ASN A 256 -14.76 -1.01 0.77
C ASN A 256 -14.94 0.34 1.47
N GLU A 257 -15.65 0.33 2.58
CA GLU A 257 -15.95 1.53 3.37
C GLU A 257 -14.71 2.27 3.91
N VAL A 258 -13.54 1.60 3.95
CA VAL A 258 -12.31 2.24 4.41
C VAL A 258 -11.93 3.43 3.54
N VAL A 259 -12.27 3.41 2.26
CA VAL A 259 -12.04 4.52 1.33
C VAL A 259 -12.92 5.71 1.70
N ASP A 260 -14.23 5.49 1.83
CA ASP A 260 -15.19 6.54 2.21
C ASP A 260 -14.80 7.17 3.54
N LYS A 261 -14.55 6.35 4.56
CA LYS A 261 -14.12 6.80 5.90
C LYS A 261 -12.83 7.64 5.86
N SER A 262 -11.88 7.26 5.02
CA SER A 262 -10.60 7.97 4.93
C SER A 262 -10.75 9.32 4.25
N ILE A 263 -11.55 9.39 3.20
CA ILE A 263 -11.88 10.65 2.52
C ILE A 263 -12.66 11.58 3.48
N ASP A 264 -13.66 11.04 4.17
CA ASP A 264 -14.45 11.79 5.17
C ASP A 264 -13.54 12.38 6.25
N LEU A 265 -12.66 11.57 6.84
CA LEU A 265 -11.71 12.00 7.85
C LEU A 265 -10.78 13.11 7.35
N ALA A 266 -10.27 12.99 6.13
CA ALA A 266 -9.39 14.00 5.56
C ALA A 266 -10.12 15.34 5.38
N CYS A 267 -11.35 15.33 4.89
CA CYS A 267 -12.16 16.54 4.74
C CYS A 267 -12.53 17.18 6.10
N GLU A 268 -12.78 16.34 7.13
CA GLU A 268 -13.06 16.80 8.49
C GLU A 268 -11.83 17.45 9.13
N GLN A 269 -10.66 16.83 8.99
CA GLN A 269 -9.40 17.33 9.55
C GLN A 269 -8.90 18.59 8.87
N PHE A 270 -9.21 18.77 7.58
CA PHE A 270 -8.76 19.89 6.77
C PHE A 270 -9.95 20.60 6.11
N PRO A 271 -10.78 21.30 6.92
CA PRO A 271 -11.89 22.08 6.39
C PRO A 271 -11.40 23.22 5.50
N LEU A 272 -12.13 23.53 4.45
CA LEU A 272 -11.82 24.64 3.55
C LEU A 272 -11.71 25.97 4.31
N PRO A 273 -10.79 26.86 3.96
CA PRO A 273 -9.93 26.84 2.76
C PRO A 273 -8.57 26.14 2.94
N GLN A 274 -8.41 25.27 3.94
CA GLN A 274 -7.17 24.52 4.13
C GLN A 274 -6.99 23.48 3.03
N TRP A 275 -5.76 23.34 2.55
CA TRP A 275 -5.42 22.23 1.65
C TRP A 275 -5.35 20.91 2.42
N LEU A 276 -5.86 19.83 1.83
CA LEU A 276 -5.80 18.49 2.41
C LEU A 276 -4.35 18.11 2.73
N ASN A 277 -4.13 17.62 3.94
CA ASN A 277 -2.82 17.35 4.52
C ASN A 277 -1.85 18.55 4.46
N GLY A 278 -2.35 19.78 4.32
CA GLY A 278 -1.54 20.99 4.15
C GLY A 278 -0.88 21.15 2.77
N MET A 279 -1.21 20.29 1.80
CA MET A 279 -0.62 20.26 0.46
C MET A 279 -1.69 20.43 -0.63
N SER A 280 -1.57 21.47 -1.44
CA SER A 280 -2.52 21.72 -2.53
C SER A 280 -2.55 20.59 -3.57
N ALA A 281 -1.43 19.90 -3.83
CA ALA A 281 -1.41 18.72 -4.69
C ALA A 281 -2.35 17.61 -4.17
N TYR A 282 -2.44 17.45 -2.85
CA TYR A 282 -3.30 16.43 -2.24
C TYR A 282 -4.79 16.77 -2.37
N SER A 283 -5.13 18.07 -2.38
CA SER A 283 -6.49 18.51 -2.74
C SER A 283 -6.82 18.30 -4.23
N MET A 284 -5.83 18.30 -5.12
CA MET A 284 -6.03 17.91 -6.52
C MET A 284 -6.32 16.40 -6.63
N TRP A 285 -5.56 15.57 -5.94
CA TRP A 285 -5.80 14.13 -5.88
C TRP A 285 -7.18 13.79 -5.35
N TYR A 286 -7.72 14.56 -4.42
CA TYR A 286 -9.08 14.38 -3.91
C TYR A 286 -10.13 14.41 -5.03
N LEU A 287 -10.06 15.38 -5.95
CA LEU A 287 -11.02 15.48 -7.06
C LEU A 287 -10.92 14.26 -8.00
N ILE A 288 -9.70 13.81 -8.28
CA ILE A 288 -9.43 12.65 -9.14
C ILE A 288 -9.96 11.37 -8.48
N ILE A 289 -9.61 11.15 -7.20
CA ILE A 289 -10.05 9.98 -6.44
C ILE A 289 -11.59 9.94 -6.34
N GLN A 290 -12.25 11.05 -6.03
CA GLN A 290 -13.72 11.13 -5.93
C GLN A 290 -14.39 10.73 -7.25
N TYR A 291 -13.84 11.18 -8.39
CA TYR A 291 -14.38 10.84 -9.70
C TYR A 291 -14.19 9.36 -10.03
N GLU A 292 -12.97 8.82 -9.90
CA GLU A 292 -12.68 7.42 -10.22
C GLU A 292 -13.41 6.46 -9.26
N TRP A 293 -13.47 6.80 -7.98
CA TRP A 293 -14.20 6.03 -6.98
C TRP A 293 -15.71 5.99 -7.27
N TYR A 294 -16.30 7.12 -7.66
CA TYR A 294 -17.69 7.17 -8.10
C TYR A 294 -17.94 6.35 -9.38
N MET A 295 -17.05 6.43 -10.34
CA MET A 295 -17.15 5.63 -11.57
C MET A 295 -17.16 4.13 -11.26
N HIS A 296 -16.37 3.69 -10.27
CA HIS A 296 -16.36 2.29 -9.86
C HIS A 296 -17.62 1.89 -9.08
N ASN A 297 -17.99 2.64 -8.04
CA ASN A 297 -19.03 2.21 -7.10
C ASN A 297 -20.46 2.70 -7.45
N GLY A 298 -20.58 3.81 -8.19
CA GLY A 298 -21.86 4.40 -8.57
C GLY A 298 -22.67 5.01 -7.44
N ASN A 299 -22.08 5.24 -6.25
CA ASN A 299 -22.77 5.77 -5.07
C ASN A 299 -22.93 7.29 -5.15
N LEU A 300 -24.01 7.72 -5.82
CA LEU A 300 -24.34 9.15 -5.98
C LEU A 300 -24.66 9.83 -4.64
N ASP A 301 -25.19 9.11 -3.67
CA ASP A 301 -25.53 9.71 -2.37
C ASP A 301 -24.28 10.03 -1.56
N TYR A 302 -23.25 9.19 -1.63
CA TYR A 302 -21.93 9.49 -1.08
C TYR A 302 -21.30 10.71 -1.80
N LEU A 303 -21.37 10.76 -3.13
CA LEU A 303 -20.87 11.91 -3.87
C LEU A 303 -21.62 13.21 -3.50
N ARG A 304 -22.94 13.16 -3.31
CA ARG A 304 -23.76 14.30 -2.86
C ARG A 304 -23.36 14.80 -1.46
N LYS A 305 -22.96 13.92 -0.57
CA LYS A 305 -22.42 14.29 0.76
C LYS A 305 -21.21 15.21 0.64
N HIS A 306 -20.40 15.02 -0.37
CA HIS A 306 -19.17 15.80 -0.63
C HIS A 306 -19.39 17.04 -1.53
N ARG A 307 -20.63 17.32 -1.97
CA ARG A 307 -20.94 18.41 -2.90
C ARG A 307 -20.34 19.74 -2.46
N ASP A 308 -20.58 20.16 -1.23
CA ASP A 308 -20.17 21.47 -0.72
C ASP A 308 -18.63 21.56 -0.59
N TYR A 309 -17.98 20.46 -0.25
CA TYR A 309 -16.51 20.41 -0.22
C TYR A 309 -15.93 20.49 -1.64
N ILE A 310 -16.48 19.76 -2.61
CA ILE A 310 -16.04 19.78 -4.01
C ILE A 310 -16.18 21.19 -4.59
N THR A 311 -17.37 21.81 -4.48
CA THR A 311 -17.63 23.15 -5.02
C THR A 311 -16.77 24.22 -4.33
N GLY A 312 -16.66 24.18 -3.00
CA GLY A 312 -15.82 25.10 -2.24
C GLY A 312 -14.32 24.94 -2.55
N LEU A 313 -13.83 23.72 -2.78
CA LEU A 313 -12.46 23.50 -3.21
C LEU A 313 -12.18 24.11 -4.59
N ILE A 314 -13.14 23.99 -5.53
CA ILE A 314 -13.03 24.63 -6.85
C ILE A 314 -12.99 26.14 -6.71
N ASP A 315 -13.78 26.73 -5.81
CA ASP A 315 -13.74 28.17 -5.53
C ASP A 315 -12.39 28.60 -4.92
N CYS A 316 -11.81 27.80 -4.02
CA CYS A 316 -10.47 28.04 -3.50
C CYS A 316 -9.40 28.00 -4.62
N ILE A 317 -9.48 27.04 -5.53
CA ILE A 317 -8.56 26.93 -6.67
C ILE A 317 -8.72 28.13 -7.59
N ASP A 318 -9.97 28.55 -7.92
CA ASP A 318 -10.25 29.69 -8.78
C ASP A 318 -9.63 30.98 -8.23
N SER A 319 -9.73 31.20 -6.93
CA SER A 319 -9.14 32.38 -6.28
C SER A 319 -7.62 32.42 -6.35
N CYS A 320 -6.97 31.31 -6.67
CA CYS A 320 -5.51 31.17 -6.78
C CYS A 320 -4.99 31.17 -8.22
N VAL A 321 -5.84 31.31 -9.24
CA VAL A 321 -5.42 31.31 -10.66
C VAL A 321 -5.90 32.60 -11.32
N ASP A 322 -4.93 33.43 -11.74
CA ASP A 322 -5.26 34.70 -12.39
C ASP A 322 -5.71 34.54 -13.87
N GLU A 323 -6.10 35.65 -14.51
CA GLU A 323 -6.59 35.67 -15.91
C GLU A 323 -5.50 35.30 -16.92
N GLU A 324 -4.24 35.49 -16.58
CA GLU A 324 -3.07 35.13 -17.38
C GLU A 324 -2.71 33.65 -17.23
N GLY A 325 -3.31 32.95 -16.26
CA GLY A 325 -3.07 31.54 -15.97
C GLY A 325 -1.86 31.29 -15.08
N ASN A 326 -1.41 32.27 -14.29
CA ASN A 326 -0.45 32.04 -13.23
C ASN A 326 -1.21 31.49 -12.01
N GLU A 327 -0.63 30.49 -11.34
CA GLU A 327 -1.20 29.90 -10.14
C GLU A 327 -0.38 30.23 -8.89
N SER A 328 -1.07 30.40 -7.78
CA SER A 328 -0.51 30.72 -6.45
C SER A 328 -1.06 29.83 -5.34
N LEU A 329 -1.36 28.55 -5.65
CA LEU A 329 -1.97 27.61 -4.71
C LEU A 329 -1.07 27.27 -3.53
N ALA A 330 0.24 27.21 -3.72
CA ALA A 330 1.20 26.90 -2.67
C ALA A 330 2.56 27.54 -2.88
N LYS A 331 3.28 27.79 -1.76
CA LYS A 331 4.66 28.26 -1.83
C LYS A 331 5.61 27.17 -2.33
N SER A 332 5.36 25.91 -1.98
CA SER A 332 6.10 24.75 -2.47
C SER A 332 5.14 23.81 -3.22
N ARG A 333 5.54 23.43 -4.41
CA ARG A 333 4.83 22.44 -5.22
C ARG A 333 5.41 21.07 -4.94
N PHE A 334 4.57 20.09 -4.74
CA PHE A 334 4.98 18.71 -4.46
C PHE A 334 4.37 17.75 -5.50
N LEU A 335 5.20 16.90 -6.08
CA LEU A 335 4.78 15.73 -6.84
C LEU A 335 5.16 14.47 -6.04
N ASP A 336 6.45 14.12 -6.09
CA ASP A 336 7.07 13.10 -5.25
C ASP A 336 8.46 13.59 -4.80
N TRP A 337 9.09 12.85 -3.92
CA TRP A 337 10.38 13.25 -3.37
C TRP A 337 11.50 13.25 -4.42
N PRO A 338 11.62 12.23 -5.31
CA PRO A 338 12.66 12.22 -6.35
C PRO A 338 12.60 13.41 -7.32
N SER A 339 11.43 13.98 -7.54
CA SER A 339 11.26 15.14 -8.44
C SER A 339 11.71 16.46 -7.83
N THR A 340 11.75 16.56 -6.50
CA THR A 340 11.97 17.83 -5.74
C THR A 340 13.16 18.66 -6.22
N PRO A 341 14.32 18.09 -6.62
CA PRO A 341 15.45 18.90 -7.08
C PRO A 341 15.23 19.58 -8.44
N ASN A 342 14.22 19.18 -9.20
CA ASN A 342 13.91 19.71 -10.53
C ASN A 342 12.71 20.67 -10.49
N GLU A 343 12.88 21.86 -9.91
CA GLU A 343 11.79 22.83 -9.70
C GLU A 343 11.01 23.15 -10.97
N ALA A 344 11.68 23.33 -12.11
CA ALA A 344 11.02 23.64 -13.39
C ALA A 344 10.16 22.46 -13.90
N GLY A 345 10.64 21.23 -13.74
CA GLY A 345 9.87 20.03 -14.05
C GLY A 345 8.69 19.85 -13.08
N VAL A 346 8.92 20.07 -11.77
CA VAL A 346 7.86 20.03 -10.76
C VAL A 346 6.76 21.06 -11.08
N GLU A 347 7.11 22.29 -11.46
CA GLU A 347 6.12 23.31 -11.88
C GLU A 347 5.26 22.82 -13.06
N ALA A 348 5.88 22.21 -14.06
CA ALA A 348 5.16 21.68 -15.22
C ALA A 348 4.22 20.51 -14.83
N GLY A 349 4.72 19.56 -14.07
CA GLY A 349 3.93 18.41 -13.59
C GLY A 349 2.80 18.81 -12.67
N TYR A 350 3.05 19.74 -11.74
CA TYR A 350 2.04 20.26 -10.83
C TYR A 350 0.89 20.95 -11.58
N ARG A 351 1.20 21.75 -12.60
CA ARG A 351 0.20 22.38 -13.46
C ARG A 351 -0.60 21.34 -14.25
N ALA A 352 0.05 20.28 -14.71
CA ALA A 352 -0.62 19.17 -15.39
C ALA A 352 -1.58 18.42 -14.46
N LEU A 353 -1.16 18.14 -13.22
CA LEU A 353 -2.01 17.54 -12.19
C LEU A 353 -3.24 18.42 -11.91
N LEU A 354 -3.04 19.74 -11.81
CA LEU A 354 -4.14 20.68 -11.61
C LEU A 354 -5.14 20.66 -12.78
N CYS A 355 -4.65 20.60 -14.02
CA CYS A 355 -5.53 20.51 -15.20
C CYS A 355 -6.32 19.19 -15.21
N TRP A 356 -5.70 18.07 -14.84
CA TRP A 356 -6.40 16.78 -14.70
C TRP A 356 -7.45 16.82 -13.59
N ALA A 357 -7.10 17.33 -12.42
CA ALA A 357 -8.03 17.47 -11.30
C ALA A 357 -9.24 18.36 -11.63
N LEU A 358 -9.03 19.44 -12.43
CA LEU A 358 -10.12 20.30 -12.89
C LEU A 358 -11.00 19.62 -13.94
N ASP A 359 -10.44 18.78 -14.80
CA ASP A 359 -11.23 17.98 -15.76
C ASP A 359 -12.15 17.00 -15.02
N ASP A 360 -11.64 16.29 -14.00
CA ASP A 360 -12.46 15.41 -13.17
C ASP A 360 -13.41 16.18 -12.24
N GLY A 361 -12.99 17.34 -11.74
CA GLY A 361 -13.84 18.27 -11.00
C GLY A 361 -15.03 18.76 -11.81
N ALA A 362 -14.83 19.06 -13.11
CA ALA A 362 -15.95 19.43 -14.01
C ALA A 362 -16.94 18.30 -14.16
N LYS A 363 -16.46 17.06 -14.38
CA LYS A 363 -17.32 15.85 -14.46
C LYS A 363 -18.10 15.60 -13.15
N LEU A 364 -17.44 15.75 -12.00
CA LEU A 364 -18.09 15.65 -10.69
C LEU A 364 -19.21 16.68 -10.52
N CYS A 365 -18.93 17.93 -10.91
CA CYS A 365 -19.93 19.00 -10.85
C CYS A 365 -21.12 18.74 -11.78
N ASP A 366 -20.88 18.22 -12.99
CA ASP A 366 -21.95 17.83 -13.91
C ASP A 366 -22.84 16.72 -13.32
N LEU A 367 -22.24 15.71 -12.68
CA LEU A 367 -22.95 14.62 -11.98
C LEU A 367 -23.79 15.13 -10.81
N LEU A 368 -23.30 16.16 -10.11
CA LEU A 368 -23.98 16.81 -8.99
C LEU A 368 -25.02 17.85 -9.42
N GLY A 369 -25.09 18.19 -10.70
CA GLY A 369 -25.95 19.24 -11.23
C GLY A 369 -25.43 20.67 -11.04
N GLU A 370 -24.16 20.81 -10.63
CA GLU A 370 -23.45 22.08 -10.37
C GLU A 370 -22.83 22.68 -11.64
N LYS A 371 -23.65 22.96 -12.65
CA LYS A 371 -23.21 23.42 -13.98
C LYS A 371 -22.34 24.69 -13.94
N GLY A 372 -22.58 25.57 -12.96
CA GLY A 372 -21.76 26.77 -12.76
C GLY A 372 -20.32 26.44 -12.40
N HIS A 373 -20.11 25.49 -11.48
CA HIS A 373 -18.79 25.02 -11.06
C HIS A 373 -18.12 24.17 -12.15
N ALA A 374 -18.87 23.37 -12.91
CA ALA A 374 -18.34 22.66 -14.07
C ALA A 374 -17.76 23.63 -15.11
N ALA A 375 -18.51 24.70 -15.42
CA ALA A 375 -18.03 25.76 -16.32
C ALA A 375 -16.80 26.50 -15.73
N LYS A 376 -16.76 26.72 -14.42
CA LYS A 376 -15.64 27.33 -13.70
C LYS A 376 -14.39 26.46 -13.81
N CYS A 377 -14.46 25.15 -13.59
CA CYS A 377 -13.34 24.22 -13.79
C CYS A 377 -12.76 24.33 -15.20
N ASN A 378 -13.62 24.31 -16.22
CA ASN A 378 -13.20 24.45 -17.62
C ASN A 378 -12.54 25.81 -17.90
N ALA A 379 -13.04 26.90 -17.31
CA ALA A 379 -12.45 28.22 -17.43
C ALA A 379 -11.07 28.31 -16.78
N ILE A 380 -10.90 27.77 -15.56
CA ILE A 380 -9.60 27.71 -14.86
C ILE A 380 -8.61 26.89 -15.68
N ALA A 381 -8.99 25.70 -16.15
CA ALA A 381 -8.15 24.86 -16.99
C ALA A 381 -7.76 25.57 -18.30
N GLY A 382 -8.69 26.33 -18.90
CA GLY A 382 -8.41 27.15 -20.08
C GLY A 382 -7.40 28.27 -19.80
N ARG A 383 -7.43 28.92 -18.65
CA ARG A 383 -6.43 29.91 -18.23
C ARG A 383 -5.05 29.25 -18.04
N LEU A 384 -4.98 28.13 -17.31
CA LEU A 384 -3.74 27.38 -17.07
C LEU A 384 -3.06 26.92 -18.36
N LYS A 385 -3.84 26.51 -19.37
CA LYS A 385 -3.34 26.06 -20.67
C LYS A 385 -2.70 27.18 -21.52
N LYS A 386 -2.92 28.46 -21.18
CA LYS A 386 -2.18 29.59 -21.83
C LYS A 386 -0.70 29.59 -21.45
N GLN A 387 -0.32 28.95 -20.35
CA GLN A 387 1.02 28.96 -19.78
C GLN A 387 1.58 27.53 -19.63
N ILE A 388 1.50 26.72 -20.69
CA ILE A 388 2.05 25.35 -20.65
C ILE A 388 3.56 25.44 -20.45
N LYS A 389 4.05 24.74 -19.41
CA LYS A 389 5.47 24.62 -19.07
C LYS A 389 6.07 23.39 -19.73
N GLN A 390 7.40 23.37 -19.86
CA GLN A 390 8.11 22.19 -20.36
C GLN A 390 8.45 21.23 -19.20
N PRO A 391 8.41 19.92 -19.41
CA PRO A 391 8.66 18.93 -18.34
C PRO A 391 10.12 18.88 -17.87
N ASN A 392 11.03 19.63 -18.48
CA ASN A 392 12.43 19.76 -18.10
C ASN A 392 13.14 18.40 -17.86
N ARG A 393 12.89 17.42 -18.75
CA ARG A 393 13.38 16.03 -18.68
C ARG A 393 12.95 15.25 -17.41
N LEU A 394 11.98 15.75 -16.65
CA LEU A 394 11.44 15.08 -15.49
C LEU A 394 10.37 14.08 -15.93
N LYS A 395 10.58 12.78 -15.68
CA LYS A 395 9.65 11.72 -16.07
C LYS A 395 8.27 11.89 -15.42
N GLN A 396 8.22 12.28 -14.14
CA GLN A 396 6.99 12.56 -13.40
C GLN A 396 6.15 13.64 -14.09
N ALA A 397 6.80 14.73 -14.49
CA ALA A 397 6.14 15.83 -15.19
C ALA A 397 5.64 15.43 -16.59
N ALA A 398 6.48 14.75 -17.36
CA ALA A 398 6.12 14.27 -18.69
C ALA A 398 4.92 13.31 -18.63
N ALA A 399 4.90 12.42 -17.62
CA ALA A 399 3.82 11.47 -17.39
C ALA A 399 2.49 12.19 -17.09
N LEU A 400 2.49 13.12 -16.15
CA LEU A 400 1.29 13.91 -15.83
C LEU A 400 0.81 14.74 -17.03
N MET A 401 1.73 15.34 -17.78
CA MET A 401 1.38 16.11 -18.98
C MET A 401 0.76 15.22 -20.07
N ALA A 402 1.27 14.00 -20.26
CA ALA A 402 0.69 13.03 -21.18
C ALA A 402 -0.70 12.58 -20.73
N VAL A 403 -0.86 12.23 -19.43
CA VAL A 403 -2.15 11.80 -18.86
C VAL A 403 -3.18 12.92 -18.97
N ALA A 404 -2.82 14.15 -18.61
CA ALA A 404 -3.70 15.33 -18.67
C ALA A 404 -3.94 15.87 -20.11
N GLY A 405 -3.33 15.27 -21.14
CA GLY A 405 -3.48 15.70 -22.53
C GLY A 405 -2.85 17.06 -22.85
N LEU A 406 -1.82 17.47 -22.10
CA LEU A 406 -1.05 18.69 -22.33
C LEU A 406 0.22 18.45 -23.15
N MET A 407 0.59 17.22 -23.37
CA MET A 407 1.68 16.75 -24.21
C MET A 407 1.24 15.46 -24.91
N GLU A 408 1.60 15.30 -26.18
CA GLU A 408 1.36 14.04 -26.90
C GLU A 408 2.08 12.90 -26.21
N SER A 409 1.38 11.78 -26.01
CA SER A 409 1.87 10.66 -25.19
C SER A 409 3.10 10.01 -25.82
N GLU A 410 3.10 9.84 -27.15
CA GLU A 410 4.21 9.30 -27.92
C GLU A 410 5.45 10.17 -27.71
N ARG A 411 5.30 11.49 -27.83
CA ARG A 411 6.40 12.43 -27.62
C ARG A 411 6.92 12.40 -26.18
N ALA A 412 6.03 12.33 -25.16
CA ALA A 412 6.41 12.22 -23.76
C ALA A 412 7.22 10.94 -23.49
N CYS A 413 6.82 9.84 -24.13
CA CYS A 413 7.52 8.56 -24.02
C CYS A 413 8.87 8.61 -24.73
N ASP A 414 8.93 8.98 -26.01
CA ASP A 414 10.14 8.95 -26.82
C ASP A 414 11.24 9.88 -26.29
N GLU A 415 10.87 11.10 -25.90
CA GLU A 415 11.83 12.11 -25.50
C GLU A 415 12.27 11.99 -24.02
N ILE A 416 11.42 11.43 -23.13
CA ILE A 416 11.64 11.53 -21.68
C ILE A 416 11.40 10.22 -20.94
N ILE A 417 10.19 9.63 -20.99
CA ILE A 417 9.81 8.54 -20.08
C ILE A 417 10.57 7.26 -20.40
N SER A 418 10.73 6.93 -21.69
CA SER A 418 11.43 5.72 -22.15
C SER A 418 12.95 5.84 -22.06
N VAL A 419 13.49 7.05 -21.94
CA VAL A 419 14.94 7.27 -21.87
C VAL A 419 15.53 6.60 -20.64
N GLY A 420 16.47 5.68 -20.83
CA GLY A 420 17.10 4.91 -19.78
C GLY A 420 16.22 3.79 -19.17
N GLY A 421 15.08 3.48 -19.81
CA GLY A 421 14.19 2.42 -19.35
C GLY A 421 13.64 2.68 -17.94
N ALA A 422 13.80 1.69 -17.05
CA ALA A 422 13.34 1.76 -15.65
C ALA A 422 14.16 2.71 -14.75
N LYS A 423 15.27 3.26 -15.23
CA LYS A 423 16.04 4.25 -14.51
C LYS A 423 15.19 5.52 -14.27
N ASP A 424 15.35 6.12 -13.10
CA ASP A 424 14.61 7.32 -12.66
C ASP A 424 13.08 7.13 -12.58
N PHE A 425 12.62 5.89 -12.52
CA PHE A 425 11.27 5.58 -12.04
C PHE A 425 11.20 5.79 -10.53
N SER A 426 10.02 6.09 -10.02
CA SER A 426 9.73 6.16 -8.60
C SER A 426 8.58 5.23 -8.23
N THR A 427 8.51 4.82 -6.99
CA THR A 427 7.47 3.91 -6.51
C THR A 427 6.06 4.50 -6.63
N PHE A 428 5.92 5.80 -6.37
CA PHE A 428 4.66 6.52 -6.50
C PHE A 428 4.35 6.90 -7.95
N TYR A 429 5.15 7.80 -8.53
CA TYR A 429 4.86 8.35 -9.87
C TYR A 429 5.16 7.38 -11.01
N GLY A 430 5.85 6.30 -10.74
CA GLY A 430 5.99 5.20 -11.70
C GLY A 430 4.65 4.69 -12.23
N TYR A 431 3.59 4.73 -11.42
CA TYR A 431 2.23 4.39 -11.87
C TYR A 431 1.77 5.29 -13.03
N TYR A 432 1.97 6.59 -12.94
CA TYR A 432 1.58 7.54 -13.98
C TYR A 432 2.48 7.46 -15.21
N MET A 433 3.76 7.13 -15.03
CA MET A 433 4.68 6.85 -16.14
C MET A 433 4.21 5.62 -16.92
N LEU A 434 3.77 4.57 -16.23
CA LEU A 434 3.17 3.39 -16.86
C LEU A 434 1.86 3.73 -17.58
N GLN A 435 1.02 4.62 -17.03
CA GLN A 435 -0.20 5.10 -17.71
C GLN A 435 0.12 5.88 -18.99
N ALA A 436 1.15 6.72 -18.96
CA ALA A 436 1.60 7.46 -20.15
C ALA A 436 2.11 6.51 -21.25
N LEU A 437 2.89 5.48 -20.88
CA LEU A 437 3.33 4.43 -21.80
C LEU A 437 2.13 3.69 -22.41
N ALA A 438 1.14 3.32 -21.61
CA ALA A 438 -0.08 2.66 -22.12
C ALA A 438 -0.85 3.57 -23.08
N LYS A 439 -0.92 4.88 -22.80
CA LYS A 439 -1.59 5.86 -23.66
C LYS A 439 -0.86 6.06 -24.99
N ALA A 440 0.47 5.90 -25.02
CA ALA A 440 1.30 5.88 -26.22
C ALA A 440 1.28 4.53 -26.97
N GLY A 441 0.63 3.49 -26.41
CA GLY A 441 0.63 2.15 -27.00
C GLY A 441 1.85 1.28 -26.64
N GLU A 442 2.75 1.78 -25.79
CA GLU A 442 4.02 1.17 -25.41
C GLU A 442 3.86 0.12 -24.29
N TYR A 443 2.91 -0.81 -24.47
CA TYR A 443 2.55 -1.82 -23.45
C TYR A 443 3.69 -2.78 -23.15
N GLN A 444 4.48 -3.18 -24.18
CA GLN A 444 5.62 -4.07 -23.95
C GLN A 444 6.67 -3.41 -23.08
N GLN A 445 7.00 -2.18 -23.37
CA GLN A 445 7.98 -1.43 -22.57
C GLN A 445 7.51 -1.24 -21.13
N ALA A 446 6.21 -0.99 -20.94
CA ALA A 446 5.64 -0.91 -19.58
C ALA A 446 5.80 -2.23 -18.82
N LEU A 447 5.52 -3.39 -19.45
CA LEU A 447 5.74 -4.71 -18.85
C LEU A 447 7.21 -4.94 -18.48
N ASP A 448 8.14 -4.56 -19.36
CA ASP A 448 9.57 -4.71 -19.10
C ASP A 448 10.04 -3.84 -17.94
N ILE A 449 9.52 -2.63 -17.83
CA ILE A 449 9.79 -1.73 -16.69
C ILE A 449 9.20 -2.29 -15.39
N ILE A 450 7.98 -2.82 -15.41
CA ILE A 450 7.37 -3.47 -14.25
C ILE A 450 8.23 -4.63 -13.76
N ARG A 451 8.67 -5.50 -14.68
CA ARG A 451 9.56 -6.63 -14.35
C ARG A 451 10.87 -6.19 -13.73
N GLN A 452 11.45 -5.11 -14.25
CA GLN A 452 12.75 -4.61 -13.82
C GLN A 452 12.66 -3.82 -12.51
N TYR A 453 11.77 -2.85 -12.41
CA TYR A 453 11.72 -1.93 -11.28
C TYR A 453 11.05 -2.58 -10.06
N TRP A 454 9.78 -2.98 -10.16
CA TRP A 454 9.08 -3.62 -9.05
C TRP A 454 9.60 -5.04 -8.78
N GLY A 455 9.93 -5.77 -9.83
CA GLY A 455 10.61 -7.06 -9.69
C GLY A 455 11.97 -6.94 -9.03
N GLY A 456 12.70 -5.82 -9.20
CA GLY A 456 13.96 -5.55 -8.50
C GLY A 456 13.81 -5.53 -6.98
N MET A 457 12.70 -5.00 -6.46
CA MET A 457 12.40 -5.09 -5.02
C MET A 457 12.18 -6.55 -4.58
N LEU A 458 11.46 -7.37 -5.39
CA LEU A 458 11.28 -8.81 -5.09
C LEU A 458 12.60 -9.57 -5.07
N ASP A 459 13.52 -9.26 -5.98
CA ASP A 459 14.86 -9.86 -6.02
C ASP A 459 15.66 -9.57 -4.75
N LEU A 460 15.41 -8.41 -4.13
CA LEU A 460 16.00 -8.01 -2.85
C LEU A 460 15.23 -8.52 -1.62
N GLY A 461 14.24 -9.39 -1.83
CA GLY A 461 13.51 -10.07 -0.75
C GLY A 461 12.22 -9.38 -0.31
N ALA A 462 11.74 -8.37 -1.02
CA ALA A 462 10.49 -7.69 -0.73
C ALA A 462 9.30 -8.67 -0.74
N THR A 463 8.39 -8.49 0.21
CA THR A 463 7.09 -9.16 0.26
C THR A 463 5.94 -8.15 0.25
N THR A 464 6.29 -6.89 0.25
CA THR A 464 5.47 -5.69 0.06
C THR A 464 6.28 -4.68 -0.74
N PHE A 465 5.63 -3.68 -1.35
CA PHE A 465 6.36 -2.63 -2.07
C PHE A 465 6.72 -1.47 -1.15
N TRP A 466 7.87 -0.87 -1.44
CA TRP A 466 8.56 0.08 -0.60
C TRP A 466 8.17 1.52 -0.90
N GLU A 467 8.33 2.37 0.09
CA GLU A 467 8.06 3.80 0.01
C GLU A 467 8.94 4.51 -1.03
N ASP A 468 10.22 4.12 -1.10
CA ASP A 468 11.18 4.62 -2.06
C ASP A 468 12.03 3.45 -2.59
N PHE A 469 12.45 3.53 -3.84
CA PHE A 469 13.37 2.58 -4.45
C PHE A 469 14.09 3.22 -5.64
N ASN A 470 15.40 3.10 -5.63
CA ASN A 470 16.23 3.42 -6.79
C ASN A 470 16.86 2.13 -7.32
N LEU A 471 16.65 1.86 -8.59
CA LEU A 471 17.15 0.63 -9.22
C LEU A 471 18.69 0.48 -9.10
N ASP A 472 19.42 1.59 -9.02
CA ASP A 472 20.88 1.57 -8.85
C ASP A 472 21.31 0.98 -7.48
N TRP A 473 20.45 1.01 -6.46
CA TRP A 473 20.74 0.37 -5.16
C TRP A 473 20.90 -1.14 -5.28
N SER A 474 20.18 -1.78 -6.20
CA SER A 474 20.23 -3.23 -6.40
C SER A 474 21.60 -3.76 -6.88
N ARG A 475 22.48 -2.88 -7.38
CA ARG A 475 23.78 -3.31 -7.96
C ARG A 475 24.68 -4.01 -6.98
N ASN A 476 24.71 -3.57 -5.72
CA ASN A 476 25.56 -4.15 -4.69
C ASN A 476 24.83 -4.51 -3.39
N ALA A 477 23.53 -4.21 -3.28
CA ALA A 477 22.79 -4.46 -2.06
C ALA A 477 22.65 -5.96 -1.75
N ALA A 478 22.70 -6.29 -0.47
CA ALA A 478 22.27 -7.57 0.06
C ALA A 478 20.74 -7.61 0.15
N ARG A 479 20.18 -8.83 0.17
CA ARG A 479 18.74 -9.03 0.40
C ARG A 479 18.36 -8.60 1.82
N LEU A 480 17.16 -8.02 1.97
CA LEU A 480 16.64 -7.60 3.27
C LEU A 480 16.39 -8.79 4.24
N ASP A 481 16.23 -9.98 3.70
CA ASP A 481 15.88 -11.20 4.43
C ASP A 481 17.09 -12.11 4.73
N ASP A 482 18.28 -11.53 4.71
CA ASP A 482 19.52 -12.19 5.10
C ASP A 482 20.45 -11.21 5.85
N PHE A 483 21.47 -11.74 6.50
CA PHE A 483 22.55 -10.92 7.06
C PHE A 483 23.38 -10.33 5.92
N VAL A 484 23.79 -9.07 6.08
CA VAL A 484 24.59 -8.38 5.07
C VAL A 484 25.99 -9.00 5.00
N PRO A 485 26.39 -9.63 3.87
CA PRO A 485 27.73 -10.16 3.69
C PRO A 485 28.78 -9.05 3.64
N GLU A 486 30.02 -9.39 3.99
CA GLU A 486 31.15 -8.46 3.84
C GLU A 486 31.28 -7.95 2.39
N GLY A 487 31.43 -6.64 2.22
CA GLY A 487 31.53 -5.98 0.92
C GLY A 487 30.21 -5.73 0.19
N LYS A 488 29.07 -6.08 0.80
CA LYS A 488 27.73 -5.72 0.30
C LYS A 488 27.15 -4.54 1.09
N ASP A 489 26.28 -3.80 0.41
CA ASP A 489 25.53 -2.72 1.03
C ASP A 489 24.25 -3.29 1.69
N ASP A 490 23.83 -2.68 2.78
CA ASP A 490 22.56 -2.98 3.44
C ASP A 490 21.45 -2.23 2.72
N ILE A 491 20.56 -2.96 2.03
CA ILE A 491 19.46 -2.33 1.28
C ILE A 491 18.57 -1.45 2.16
N HIS A 492 18.46 -1.72 3.43
CA HIS A 492 17.64 -0.95 4.36
C HIS A 492 18.45 0.09 5.15
N GLY A 493 19.64 -0.28 5.60
CA GLY A 493 20.45 0.57 6.49
C GLY A 493 21.27 1.63 5.77
N ASP A 494 21.71 1.38 4.54
CA ASP A 494 22.64 2.25 3.82
C ASP A 494 21.98 3.15 2.78
N PHE A 495 20.76 2.82 2.35
CA PHE A 495 20.01 3.54 1.33
C PHE A 495 18.82 4.32 1.90
N GLY A 496 18.01 4.85 1.01
CA GLY A 496 16.93 5.76 1.28
C GLY A 496 17.38 7.22 1.15
N ASP A 497 16.56 8.00 0.48
CA ASP A 497 16.85 9.39 0.18
C ASP A 497 15.85 10.34 0.85
N TYR A 498 16.08 11.65 0.74
CA TYR A 498 15.20 12.72 1.20
C TYR A 498 14.95 12.64 2.71
N CYS A 499 13.74 12.34 3.13
CA CYS A 499 13.36 12.19 4.53
C CYS A 499 13.39 10.73 5.03
N TYR A 500 13.77 9.77 4.18
CA TYR A 500 13.68 8.32 4.44
C TYR A 500 15.02 7.57 4.50
N PRO A 501 16.14 8.13 5.01
CA PRO A 501 17.39 7.42 5.03
C PRO A 501 17.42 6.30 6.06
N GLY A 502 18.05 5.19 5.69
CA GLY A 502 18.28 4.04 6.56
C GLY A 502 16.97 3.44 7.07
N PHE A 503 16.96 2.96 8.29
CA PHE A 503 15.82 2.25 8.88
C PHE A 503 14.56 3.10 9.10
N ARG A 504 14.58 4.39 8.78
CA ARG A 504 13.36 5.20 8.70
C ARG A 504 12.54 4.87 7.45
N HIS A 505 13.17 4.41 6.39
CA HIS A 505 12.52 3.99 5.17
C HIS A 505 11.51 2.86 5.45
N SER A 506 10.29 2.96 4.93
CA SER A 506 9.25 1.95 5.08
C SER A 506 9.26 0.98 3.91
N PHE A 507 9.21 -0.32 4.22
CA PHE A 507 9.16 -1.37 3.22
C PHE A 507 7.75 -1.88 2.92
N CYS A 508 6.73 -1.20 3.47
CA CYS A 508 5.34 -1.41 3.10
C CYS A 508 4.63 -0.07 2.97
N HIS A 509 4.41 0.38 1.73
CA HIS A 509 3.81 1.69 1.45
C HIS A 509 2.85 1.61 0.26
N GLY A 510 1.59 2.04 0.48
CA GLY A 510 0.49 1.79 -0.44
C GLY A 510 0.63 2.45 -1.80
N TRP A 511 1.22 3.65 -1.88
CA TRP A 511 1.42 4.35 -3.14
C TRP A 511 2.25 3.59 -4.18
N ALA A 512 3.03 2.58 -3.73
CA ALA A 512 3.88 1.78 -4.61
C ALA A 512 3.14 0.64 -5.35
N SER A 513 1.84 0.48 -5.10
CA SER A 513 1.03 -0.63 -5.64
C SER A 513 0.62 -0.48 -7.12
N GLY A 514 1.02 0.60 -7.79
CA GLY A 514 0.61 0.98 -9.14
C GLY A 514 0.60 -0.13 -10.22
N PRO A 515 1.54 -1.10 -10.24
CA PRO A 515 1.50 -2.20 -11.21
C PRO A 515 0.25 -3.07 -11.13
N THR A 516 -0.33 -3.24 -9.94
CA THR A 516 -1.52 -4.07 -9.72
C THR A 516 -2.73 -3.55 -10.51
N PRO A 517 -3.21 -2.31 -10.33
CA PRO A 517 -4.29 -1.76 -11.13
C PRO A 517 -3.88 -1.57 -12.60
N TRP A 518 -2.60 -1.26 -12.89
CA TRP A 518 -2.14 -1.11 -14.26
C TRP A 518 -2.27 -2.40 -15.07
N MET A 519 -1.81 -3.54 -14.54
CA MET A 519 -1.94 -4.84 -15.20
C MET A 519 -3.41 -5.27 -15.33
N THR A 520 -4.24 -4.99 -14.33
CA THR A 520 -5.69 -5.24 -14.41
C THR A 520 -6.34 -4.40 -15.52
N ARG A 521 -6.00 -3.11 -15.62
CA ARG A 521 -6.58 -2.22 -16.62
C ARG A 521 -6.09 -2.51 -18.03
N HIS A 522 -4.79 -2.78 -18.21
CA HIS A 522 -4.19 -2.84 -19.54
C HIS A 522 -3.92 -4.25 -20.04
N VAL A 523 -3.44 -5.17 -19.20
CA VAL A 523 -3.19 -6.56 -19.61
C VAL A 523 -4.49 -7.35 -19.66
N LEU A 524 -5.34 -7.27 -18.63
CA LEU A 524 -6.70 -7.82 -18.68
C LEU A 524 -7.64 -6.94 -19.51
N GLY A 525 -7.24 -5.71 -19.80
CA GLY A 525 -7.95 -4.79 -20.67
C GLY A 525 -9.26 -4.25 -20.09
N ILE A 526 -9.45 -4.25 -18.79
CA ILE A 526 -10.72 -3.88 -18.14
C ILE A 526 -10.76 -2.38 -17.86
N GLU A 527 -11.65 -1.68 -18.54
CA GLU A 527 -11.86 -0.23 -18.38
C GLU A 527 -13.34 0.08 -18.09
N VAL A 528 -13.58 0.83 -17.02
CA VAL A 528 -14.91 1.29 -16.62
C VAL A 528 -15.29 2.50 -17.46
N LEU A 529 -16.44 2.45 -18.15
CA LEU A 529 -16.96 3.54 -18.99
C LEU A 529 -18.15 4.27 -18.36
N ASP A 530 -18.94 3.59 -17.54
CA ASP A 530 -20.12 4.19 -16.89
C ASP A 530 -20.07 3.94 -15.37
N ALA A 531 -20.61 4.89 -14.61
CA ALA A 531 -20.69 4.85 -13.15
C ALA A 531 -21.33 3.56 -12.64
N GLY A 532 -20.74 2.98 -11.60
CA GLY A 532 -21.14 1.69 -11.02
C GLY A 532 -20.78 0.52 -11.91
N CYS A 533 -19.76 0.66 -12.76
CA CYS A 533 -19.29 -0.38 -13.69
C CYS A 533 -20.38 -0.92 -14.63
N LYS A 534 -21.40 -0.11 -14.96
CA LYS A 534 -22.53 -0.53 -15.81
C LYS A 534 -22.13 -0.84 -17.25
N THR A 535 -21.12 -0.14 -17.76
CA THR A 535 -20.51 -0.44 -19.05
C THR A 535 -19.00 -0.62 -18.85
N ILE A 536 -18.49 -1.73 -19.30
CA ILE A 536 -17.06 -2.10 -19.23
C ILE A 536 -16.55 -2.34 -20.66
N ARG A 537 -15.42 -1.72 -20.98
CA ARG A 537 -14.65 -2.07 -22.18
C ARG A 537 -13.66 -3.18 -21.83
N VAL A 538 -13.53 -4.17 -22.72
CA VAL A 538 -12.49 -5.19 -22.60
C VAL A 538 -11.59 -5.10 -23.84
N ASN A 539 -10.38 -4.58 -23.64
CA ASN A 539 -9.37 -4.39 -24.67
C ASN A 539 -7.97 -4.78 -24.15
N PRO A 540 -7.60 -6.08 -24.21
CA PRO A 540 -6.37 -6.59 -23.64
C PRO A 540 -5.12 -6.23 -24.47
N HIS A 541 -4.02 -5.97 -23.79
CA HIS A 541 -2.70 -5.73 -24.37
C HIS A 541 -1.67 -6.68 -23.73
N LEU A 542 -1.45 -7.82 -24.36
CA LEU A 542 -0.63 -8.90 -23.79
C LEU A 542 0.89 -8.68 -23.96
N GLY A 543 1.33 -7.76 -24.83
CA GLY A 543 2.76 -7.64 -25.12
C GLY A 543 3.36 -8.98 -25.53
N ASP A 544 4.41 -9.44 -24.84
CA ASP A 544 5.08 -10.73 -25.05
C ASP A 544 4.37 -11.93 -24.35
N LEU A 545 3.34 -11.67 -23.53
CA LEU A 545 2.62 -12.72 -22.83
C LEU A 545 1.85 -13.63 -23.80
N GLU A 546 1.84 -14.92 -23.52
CA GLU A 546 1.08 -15.91 -24.27
C GLU A 546 -0.41 -15.89 -23.89
N TRP A 547 -0.68 -15.68 -22.63
CA TRP A 547 -2.04 -15.59 -22.08
C TRP A 547 -2.08 -14.73 -20.82
N ALA A 548 -3.27 -14.22 -20.54
CA ALA A 548 -3.60 -13.60 -19.26
C ALA A 548 -5.06 -13.91 -18.90
N GLU A 549 -5.34 -14.09 -17.62
CA GLU A 549 -6.70 -14.26 -17.09
C GLU A 549 -6.83 -13.62 -15.73
N GLY A 550 -8.03 -13.23 -15.38
CA GLY A 550 -8.29 -12.65 -14.07
C GLY A 550 -9.74 -12.27 -13.87
N THR A 551 -9.97 -11.70 -12.69
CA THR A 551 -11.28 -11.22 -12.27
C THR A 551 -11.20 -9.75 -11.88
N TYR A 552 -12.33 -9.05 -12.00
CA TYR A 552 -12.48 -7.65 -11.57
C TYR A 552 -13.80 -7.49 -10.81
N PRO A 553 -13.77 -7.00 -9.57
CA PRO A 553 -14.97 -6.79 -8.77
C PRO A 553 -15.74 -5.54 -9.22
N THR A 554 -17.05 -5.65 -9.24
CA THR A 554 -17.97 -4.55 -9.50
C THR A 554 -19.12 -4.56 -8.49
N PRO A 555 -19.89 -3.49 -8.34
CA PRO A 555 -21.09 -3.49 -7.50
C PRO A 555 -22.13 -4.55 -7.90
N LEU A 556 -22.13 -5.01 -9.15
CA LEU A 556 -23.08 -5.98 -9.68
C LEU A 556 -22.54 -7.43 -9.63
N GLY A 557 -21.30 -7.63 -9.17
CA GLY A 557 -20.63 -8.93 -9.09
C GLY A 557 -19.26 -8.90 -9.78
N VAL A 558 -18.67 -10.08 -9.96
CA VAL A 558 -17.30 -10.21 -10.45
C VAL A 558 -17.28 -10.52 -11.94
N ILE A 559 -16.52 -9.74 -12.70
CA ILE A 559 -16.23 -9.99 -14.11
C ILE A 559 -15.04 -10.95 -14.19
N TYR A 560 -15.11 -11.94 -15.07
CA TYR A 560 -13.99 -12.80 -15.43
C TYR A 560 -13.59 -12.58 -16.89
N VAL A 561 -12.28 -12.47 -17.12
CA VAL A 561 -11.70 -12.41 -18.46
C VAL A 561 -10.57 -13.40 -18.62
N LYS A 562 -10.43 -13.94 -19.83
CA LYS A 562 -9.30 -14.76 -20.25
C LYS A 562 -8.92 -14.41 -21.67
N HIS A 563 -7.66 -14.19 -21.89
CA HIS A 563 -7.06 -13.82 -23.17
C HIS A 563 -5.96 -14.81 -23.51
N VAL A 564 -5.98 -15.33 -24.73
CA VAL A 564 -4.98 -16.27 -25.24
C VAL A 564 -4.49 -15.78 -26.59
N LYS A 565 -3.19 -15.61 -26.72
CA LYS A 565 -2.54 -15.31 -27.99
C LYS A 565 -2.49 -16.56 -28.85
N LYS A 566 -3.01 -16.48 -30.06
CA LYS A 566 -3.00 -17.55 -31.05
C LYS A 566 -1.88 -17.34 -32.08
N ASP A 567 -1.64 -18.34 -32.90
CA ASP A 567 -0.71 -18.23 -34.02
C ASP A 567 -1.03 -17.00 -34.88
N GLY A 568 0.00 -16.26 -35.25
CA GLY A 568 -0.18 -14.97 -35.96
C GLY A 568 -0.44 -13.76 -35.07
N GLY A 569 -0.38 -13.91 -33.72
CA GLY A 569 -0.46 -12.81 -32.76
C GLY A 569 -1.88 -12.33 -32.41
N ASN A 570 -2.91 -12.96 -32.98
CA ASN A 570 -4.30 -12.64 -32.68
C ASN A 570 -4.67 -13.05 -31.24
N VAL A 571 -5.32 -12.16 -30.49
CA VAL A 571 -5.78 -12.43 -29.12
C VAL A 571 -7.24 -12.88 -29.16
N VAL A 572 -7.51 -14.07 -28.62
CA VAL A 572 -8.87 -14.59 -28.41
C VAL A 572 -9.26 -14.36 -26.96
N SER A 573 -10.36 -13.65 -26.76
CA SER A 573 -10.87 -13.27 -25.44
C SER A 573 -12.13 -14.03 -25.07
N THR A 574 -12.20 -14.48 -23.84
CA THR A 574 -13.43 -14.98 -23.19
C THR A 574 -13.78 -14.01 -22.08
N VAL A 575 -15.00 -13.49 -22.08
CA VAL A 575 -15.50 -12.57 -21.05
C VAL A 575 -16.78 -13.14 -20.45
N LYS A 576 -16.86 -13.16 -19.13
CA LYS A 576 -18.07 -13.48 -18.37
C LYS A 576 -18.35 -12.31 -17.43
N ALA A 577 -19.49 -11.69 -17.61
CA ALA A 577 -19.93 -10.56 -16.80
C ALA A 577 -21.24 -10.89 -16.09
N PRO A 578 -21.51 -10.33 -14.91
CA PRO A 578 -22.80 -10.40 -14.24
C PRO A 578 -23.91 -9.75 -15.08
N ASP A 579 -25.15 -10.17 -14.83
CA ASP A 579 -26.31 -9.51 -15.42
C ASP A 579 -26.36 -8.02 -15.05
N GLY A 580 -26.71 -7.18 -16.03
CA GLY A 580 -26.74 -5.73 -15.85
C GLY A 580 -25.44 -5.00 -16.22
N ILE A 581 -24.38 -5.70 -16.54
CA ILE A 581 -23.15 -5.12 -17.06
C ILE A 581 -23.11 -5.25 -18.58
N LYS A 582 -23.01 -4.12 -19.26
CA LYS A 582 -22.77 -4.08 -20.71
C LYS A 582 -21.26 -4.20 -20.97
N VAL A 583 -20.87 -5.26 -21.67
CA VAL A 583 -19.48 -5.41 -22.13
C VAL A 583 -19.39 -4.91 -23.57
N VAL A 584 -18.43 -4.01 -23.81
CA VAL A 584 -18.06 -3.55 -25.15
C VAL A 584 -16.63 -4.02 -25.47
N SER A 585 -16.44 -4.57 -26.63
CA SER A 585 -15.11 -4.81 -27.22
C SER A 585 -14.75 -3.65 -28.13
N LYS A 586 -13.49 -3.55 -28.45
CA LYS A 586 -12.94 -2.53 -29.35
C LYS A 586 -13.78 -2.26 -30.57
#